data_7f41bde9ece12a645e9ea2e50e009f4f
#
_entry.id   7f41bde9ece12a645e9ea2e50e009f4f
#
_cell.length_a   1.000
_cell.length_b   1.000
_cell.length_c   1.000
_cell.angle_alpha   90.00
_cell.angle_beta   90.00
_cell.angle_gamma   90.00
#
_symmetry.space_group_name_H-M   'P 1'
#
loop_
_entity.id
_entity.type
_entity.pdbx_description
1 polymer ?
#
loop_
_entity_poly.entity_id
_entity_poly.type
_entity_poly.pdbx_seq_one_letter_code
_entity_poly.pdbx_strand_id
1 'polypeptide(L)'
;MAAYGLGLGAWFPYGDCVNENHQQLCPSPEWAAYIQDEVLPWLVEQADLGHEMLEIGPGPGAATEWLRHKVKRLVAFEIDEEAAHRLSAKYAKSNVEVAIGSGADLPYEADTFDAVGTFTMLHHVPTLALQWSILAEALRVLRPGGVLIGSDSLASTGLHEFHAGDTYNPIDPGSLIVLLQALGFERITVRLDGTLRFVAHKPDGIERCD
;
A
#
# COMPACT_ATOMS: atom_id res chain seq x y z
N MET A 1 -30.45 33.63 0.12
CA MET A 1 -29.07 33.08 0.22
C MET A 1 -29.18 31.60 0.47
N ALA A 2 -28.97 30.78 -0.56
CA ALA A 2 -29.07 29.33 -0.48
C ALA A 2 -27.66 28.77 -0.26
N ALA A 3 -27.46 28.07 0.86
CA ALA A 3 -26.23 27.37 1.17
C ALA A 3 -26.12 26.13 0.28
N TYR A 4 -25.11 26.05 -0.58
CA TYR A 4 -24.73 24.85 -1.30
C TYR A 4 -23.98 23.92 -0.34
N GLY A 5 -24.68 22.93 0.19
CA GLY A 5 -24.07 21.79 0.85
C GLY A 5 -23.36 20.93 -0.20
N LEU A 6 -22.04 20.89 -0.15
CA LEU A 6 -21.24 19.90 -0.88
C LEU A 6 -21.50 18.53 -0.23
N GLY A 7 -22.34 17.72 -0.88
CA GLY A 7 -22.57 16.34 -0.51
C GLY A 7 -21.29 15.52 -0.77
N LEU A 8 -20.55 15.25 0.28
CA LEU A 8 -19.57 14.16 0.34
C LEU A 8 -20.36 12.85 0.38
N GLY A 9 -20.30 12.05 -0.66
CA GLY A 9 -20.93 10.75 -0.58
C GLY A 9 -21.33 10.12 -1.91
N ALA A 10 -20.37 9.91 -2.81
CA ALA A 10 -20.52 8.78 -3.72
C ALA A 10 -19.60 7.66 -3.18
N TRP A 11 -20.13 6.87 -2.27
CA TRP A 11 -19.59 5.55 -1.99
C TRP A 11 -19.75 4.74 -3.27
N PHE A 12 -18.68 4.56 -4.00
CA PHE A 12 -18.62 3.51 -5.01
C PHE A 12 -18.58 2.18 -4.26
N PRO A 13 -19.51 1.25 -4.53
CA PRO A 13 -19.40 -0.08 -3.96
C PRO A 13 -18.17 -0.75 -4.60
N TYR A 14 -17.11 -0.88 -3.84
CA TYR A 14 -15.91 -1.66 -4.21
C TYR A 14 -16.13 -3.18 -4.09
N GLY A 15 -17.38 -3.63 -4.14
CA GLY A 15 -17.71 -5.04 -4.31
C GLY A 15 -17.42 -5.43 -5.75
N ASP A 16 -16.60 -6.45 -5.96
CA ASP A 16 -16.14 -7.02 -7.23
C ASP A 16 -14.98 -6.27 -7.93
N CYS A 17 -14.00 -5.75 -7.17
CA CYS A 17 -12.85 -5.03 -7.74
C CYS A 17 -11.78 -5.91 -8.38
N VAL A 18 -11.88 -7.23 -8.30
CA VAL A 18 -10.90 -8.16 -8.87
C VAL A 18 -11.57 -9.25 -9.68
N ASN A 19 -11.07 -9.48 -10.90
CA ASN A 19 -11.59 -10.51 -11.79
C ASN A 19 -11.18 -11.94 -11.33
N GLU A 20 -11.70 -12.96 -12.03
CA GLU A 20 -11.43 -14.36 -11.71
C GLU A 20 -9.93 -14.73 -11.73
N ASN A 21 -9.13 -14.08 -12.60
CA ASN A 21 -7.68 -14.31 -12.66
C ASN A 21 -7.01 -13.93 -11.33
N HIS A 22 -7.36 -12.76 -10.77
CA HIS A 22 -6.85 -12.32 -9.48
C HIS A 22 -7.33 -13.21 -8.33
N GLN A 23 -8.61 -13.61 -8.35
CA GLN A 23 -9.17 -14.50 -7.33
C GLN A 23 -8.44 -15.85 -7.28
N GLN A 24 -7.87 -16.29 -8.40
CA GLN A 24 -7.07 -17.52 -8.47
C GLN A 24 -5.59 -17.29 -8.14
N LEU A 25 -4.99 -16.22 -8.68
CA LEU A 25 -3.55 -15.96 -8.54
C LEU A 25 -3.20 -15.45 -7.14
N CYS A 26 -3.84 -14.38 -6.66
CA CYS A 26 -3.41 -13.69 -5.45
C CYS A 26 -3.40 -14.54 -4.18
N PRO A 27 -4.32 -15.52 -3.97
CA PRO A 27 -4.23 -16.43 -2.82
C PRO A 27 -3.33 -17.66 -3.07
N SER A 28 -2.69 -17.79 -4.24
CA SER A 28 -1.88 -18.97 -4.57
C SER A 28 -0.55 -19.00 -3.81
N PRO A 29 -0.03 -20.20 -3.50
CA PRO A 29 1.29 -20.35 -2.89
C PRO A 29 2.42 -19.81 -3.77
N GLU A 30 2.28 -19.88 -5.10
CA GLU A 30 3.26 -19.41 -6.07
C GLU A 30 3.36 -17.88 -6.02
N TRP A 31 2.22 -17.17 -5.92
CA TRP A 31 2.21 -15.74 -5.75
C TRP A 31 2.80 -15.33 -4.41
N ALA A 32 2.44 -16.03 -3.34
CA ALA A 32 3.01 -15.75 -2.02
C ALA A 32 4.54 -15.95 -2.02
N ALA A 33 5.06 -17.02 -2.63
CA ALA A 33 6.49 -17.24 -2.77
C ALA A 33 7.16 -16.13 -3.59
N TYR A 34 6.58 -15.72 -4.71
CA TYR A 34 7.11 -14.60 -5.52
C TYR A 34 7.23 -13.30 -4.69
N ILE A 35 6.19 -12.92 -3.96
CA ILE A 35 6.22 -11.73 -3.12
C ILE A 35 7.28 -11.86 -2.01
N GLN A 36 7.34 -13.00 -1.33
CA GLN A 36 8.20 -13.22 -0.17
C GLN A 36 9.68 -13.43 -0.52
N ASP A 37 9.96 -14.11 -1.62
CA ASP A 37 11.32 -14.49 -1.98
C ASP A 37 11.98 -13.51 -2.97
N GLU A 38 11.17 -12.89 -3.86
CA GLU A 38 11.69 -12.03 -4.93
C GLU A 38 11.45 -10.55 -4.68
N VAL A 39 10.30 -10.16 -4.12
CA VAL A 39 9.92 -8.75 -3.99
C VAL A 39 10.40 -8.15 -2.67
N LEU A 40 10.01 -8.73 -1.54
CA LEU A 40 10.20 -8.14 -0.22
C LEU A 40 11.67 -8.07 0.24
N PRO A 41 12.55 -9.05 -0.03
CA PRO A 41 13.92 -9.02 0.51
C PRO A 41 14.66 -7.74 0.15
N TRP A 42 14.65 -7.35 -1.13
CA TRP A 42 15.32 -6.12 -1.54
C TRP A 42 14.76 -4.87 -0.85
N LEU A 43 13.44 -4.77 -0.71
CA LEU A 43 12.79 -3.61 -0.07
C LEU A 43 13.23 -3.46 1.38
N VAL A 44 13.29 -4.57 2.12
CA VAL A 44 13.65 -4.57 3.55
C VAL A 44 15.15 -4.40 3.77
N GLU A 45 15.99 -4.79 2.82
CA GLU A 45 17.43 -4.49 2.84
C GLU A 45 17.71 -2.98 2.70
N GLN A 46 16.82 -2.22 2.07
CA GLN A 46 16.98 -0.78 1.86
C GLN A 46 16.46 0.07 3.03
N ALA A 47 15.72 -0.51 3.99
CA ALA A 47 15.01 0.26 4.99
C ALA A 47 14.87 -0.48 6.33
N ASP A 48 15.00 0.26 7.42
CA ASP A 48 14.59 -0.22 8.75
C ASP A 48 13.07 -0.03 8.90
N LEU A 49 12.34 -1.11 9.11
CA LEU A 49 10.89 -1.07 9.27
C LEU A 49 10.45 -0.66 10.69
N GLY A 50 11.38 -0.54 11.63
CA GLY A 50 11.07 -0.21 13.01
C GLY A 50 10.22 -1.27 13.71
N HIS A 51 9.24 -0.81 14.49
CA HIS A 51 8.41 -1.67 15.32
C HIS A 51 6.95 -1.71 14.91
N GLU A 52 6.42 -0.62 14.36
CA GLU A 52 5.02 -0.45 14.00
C GLU A 52 4.86 -0.15 12.52
N MET A 53 4.25 -1.06 11.80
CA MET A 53 4.07 -0.95 10.35
C MET A 53 2.60 -0.97 9.97
N LEU A 54 2.25 -0.19 8.96
CA LEU A 54 0.97 -0.23 8.25
C LEU A 54 1.17 -0.85 6.86
N GLU A 55 0.39 -1.85 6.52
CA GLU A 55 0.25 -2.37 5.16
C GLU A 55 -1.09 -1.93 4.59
N ILE A 56 -1.09 -1.21 3.46
CA ILE A 56 -2.29 -0.74 2.76
C ILE A 56 -2.58 -1.69 1.60
N GLY A 57 -3.79 -2.25 1.58
CA GLY A 57 -4.25 -3.18 0.55
C GLY A 57 -3.55 -4.55 0.61
N PRO A 58 -3.58 -5.25 1.75
CA PRO A 58 -2.93 -6.55 1.93
C PRO A 58 -3.52 -7.67 1.05
N GLY A 59 -4.76 -7.53 0.60
CA GLY A 59 -5.48 -8.56 -0.13
C GLY A 59 -5.51 -9.90 0.62
N PRO A 60 -5.08 -11.03 0.01
CA PRO A 60 -5.00 -12.32 0.70
C PRO A 60 -3.88 -12.45 1.73
N GLY A 61 -3.03 -11.40 1.88
CA GLY A 61 -1.98 -11.34 2.89
C GLY A 61 -0.68 -12.04 2.51
N ALA A 62 -0.29 -11.99 1.23
CA ALA A 62 0.98 -12.56 0.77
C ALA A 62 2.19 -11.85 1.40
N ALA A 63 2.19 -10.52 1.42
CA ALA A 63 3.22 -9.73 2.08
C ALA A 63 3.02 -9.70 3.61
N THR A 64 1.78 -9.62 4.09
CA THR A 64 1.43 -9.63 5.52
C THR A 64 2.09 -10.78 6.26
N GLU A 65 2.04 -12.02 5.69
CA GLU A 65 2.61 -13.22 6.32
C GLU A 65 4.11 -13.08 6.58
N TRP A 66 4.83 -12.47 5.69
CA TRP A 66 6.27 -12.28 5.82
C TRP A 66 6.62 -11.08 6.72
N LEU A 67 5.91 -9.94 6.53
CA LEU A 67 6.17 -8.68 7.25
C LEU A 67 5.88 -8.79 8.74
N ARG A 68 4.86 -9.55 9.15
CA ARG A 68 4.52 -9.75 10.57
C ARG A 68 5.66 -10.33 11.39
N HIS A 69 6.62 -11.00 10.77
CA HIS A 69 7.82 -11.53 11.43
C HIS A 69 8.96 -10.49 11.52
N LYS A 70 8.82 -9.33 10.89
CA LYS A 70 9.84 -8.28 10.85
C LYS A 70 9.56 -7.14 11.81
N VAL A 71 8.32 -6.98 12.27
CA VAL A 71 7.89 -5.88 13.13
C VAL A 71 7.18 -6.41 14.37
N LYS A 72 7.03 -5.55 15.40
CA LYS A 72 6.30 -5.92 16.63
C LYS A 72 4.79 -5.86 16.46
N ARG A 73 4.30 -4.90 15.68
CA ARG A 73 2.89 -4.69 15.35
C ARG A 73 2.75 -4.38 13.87
N LEU A 74 1.88 -5.10 13.19
CA LEU A 74 1.51 -4.88 11.80
C LEU A 74 0.01 -4.58 11.73
N VAL A 75 -0.35 -3.43 11.18
CA VAL A 75 -1.73 -3.12 10.82
C VAL A 75 -1.92 -3.44 9.35
N ALA A 76 -2.84 -4.35 9.03
CA ALA A 76 -3.26 -4.70 7.68
C ALA A 76 -4.57 -3.96 7.36
N PHE A 77 -4.51 -2.92 6.54
CA PHE A 77 -5.62 -2.00 6.27
C PHE A 77 -6.22 -2.30 4.90
N GLU A 78 -7.44 -2.85 4.88
CA GLU A 78 -8.07 -3.39 3.68
C GLU A 78 -9.39 -2.69 3.40
N ILE A 79 -9.66 -2.41 2.12
CA ILE A 79 -10.90 -1.76 1.69
C ILE A 79 -12.04 -2.78 1.48
N ASP A 80 -11.70 -4.00 1.09
CA ASP A 80 -12.67 -5.09 0.90
C ASP A 80 -13.00 -5.77 2.24
N GLU A 81 -14.25 -5.65 2.68
CA GLU A 81 -14.69 -6.19 3.97
C GLU A 81 -14.54 -7.71 4.07
N GLU A 82 -14.80 -8.45 2.99
CA GLU A 82 -14.66 -9.90 3.00
C GLU A 82 -13.19 -10.34 3.10
N ALA A 83 -12.30 -9.68 2.36
CA ALA A 83 -10.86 -9.90 2.44
C ALA A 83 -10.36 -9.60 3.85
N ALA A 84 -10.76 -8.46 4.42
CA ALA A 84 -10.43 -8.08 5.80
C ALA A 84 -10.92 -9.09 6.83
N HIS A 85 -12.13 -9.60 6.70
CA HIS A 85 -12.65 -10.63 7.60
C HIS A 85 -11.87 -11.95 7.48
N ARG A 86 -11.49 -12.36 6.27
CA ARG A 86 -10.63 -13.55 6.06
C ARG A 86 -9.25 -13.37 6.69
N LEU A 87 -8.64 -12.20 6.51
CA LEU A 87 -7.36 -11.85 7.15
C LEU A 87 -7.46 -11.83 8.67
N SER A 88 -8.50 -11.21 9.22
CA SER A 88 -8.74 -11.15 10.67
C SER A 88 -8.85 -12.54 11.28
N ALA A 89 -9.56 -13.45 10.62
CA ALA A 89 -9.65 -14.85 11.05
C ALA A 89 -8.29 -15.56 10.97
N LYS A 90 -7.53 -15.35 9.88
CA LYS A 90 -6.20 -15.94 9.67
C LYS A 90 -5.19 -15.51 10.73
N TYR A 91 -5.23 -14.24 11.15
CA TYR A 91 -4.24 -13.64 12.04
C TYR A 91 -4.71 -13.41 13.46
N ALA A 92 -5.87 -13.95 13.88
CA ALA A 92 -6.55 -13.69 15.16
C ALA A 92 -5.68 -13.86 16.43
N LYS A 93 -4.55 -14.57 16.37
CA LYS A 93 -3.64 -14.81 17.49
C LYS A 93 -2.21 -14.39 17.17
N SER A 94 -2.05 -13.38 16.35
CA SER A 94 -0.74 -12.88 15.93
C SER A 94 -0.57 -11.41 16.31
N ASN A 95 0.53 -10.81 15.88
CA ASN A 95 0.81 -9.37 16.00
C ASN A 95 0.20 -8.54 14.86
N VAL A 96 -0.70 -9.13 14.05
CA VAL A 96 -1.40 -8.44 12.97
C VAL A 96 -2.76 -7.96 13.46
N GLU A 97 -3.01 -6.67 13.33
CA GLU A 97 -4.30 -6.03 13.51
C GLU A 97 -4.91 -5.76 12.15
N VAL A 98 -6.13 -6.22 11.90
CA VAL A 98 -6.81 -5.97 10.62
C VAL A 98 -7.85 -4.87 10.81
N ALA A 99 -7.82 -3.86 9.95
CA ALA A 99 -8.77 -2.77 9.95
C ALA A 99 -9.33 -2.55 8.54
N ILE A 100 -10.56 -2.01 8.46
CA ILE A 100 -11.31 -1.85 7.21
C ILE A 100 -11.43 -0.37 6.87
N GLY A 101 -11.13 -0.02 5.62
CA GLY A 101 -11.32 1.33 5.13
C GLY A 101 -10.50 1.67 3.88
N SER A 102 -10.60 2.92 3.47
CA SER A 102 -9.89 3.44 2.30
C SER A 102 -8.49 3.93 2.69
N GLY A 103 -7.46 3.45 2.00
CA GLY A 103 -6.10 3.95 2.15
C GLY A 103 -5.92 5.43 1.81
N ALA A 104 -6.91 6.05 1.14
CA ALA A 104 -6.94 7.48 0.84
C ALA A 104 -7.47 8.36 1.99
N ASP A 105 -7.95 7.72 3.08
CA ASP A 105 -8.47 8.40 4.29
C ASP A 105 -8.22 7.49 5.51
N LEU A 106 -7.00 7.52 6.01
CA LEU A 106 -6.56 6.63 7.09
C LEU A 106 -7.00 7.15 8.46
N PRO A 107 -7.68 6.33 9.30
CA PRO A 107 -8.18 6.74 10.61
C PRO A 107 -7.08 6.76 11.69
N TYR A 108 -5.86 7.07 11.31
CA TYR A 108 -4.72 7.13 12.22
C TYR A 108 -4.20 8.57 12.33
N GLU A 109 -3.68 8.91 13.49
CA GLU A 109 -3.02 10.20 13.69
C GLU A 109 -1.73 10.30 12.86
N ALA A 110 -1.29 11.53 12.61
CA ALA A 110 0.04 11.74 12.01
C ALA A 110 1.13 11.12 12.89
N ASP A 111 2.24 10.73 12.27
CA ASP A 111 3.43 10.25 12.98
C ASP A 111 3.19 9.00 13.85
N THR A 112 2.34 8.09 13.37
CA THR A 112 1.95 6.87 14.08
C THR A 112 2.87 5.69 13.78
N PHE A 113 3.27 5.50 12.51
CA PHE A 113 3.97 4.30 12.05
C PHE A 113 5.43 4.55 11.72
N ASP A 114 6.28 3.56 11.97
CA ASP A 114 7.68 3.57 11.56
C ASP A 114 7.83 3.27 10.07
N ALA A 115 6.96 2.40 9.55
CA ALA A 115 6.92 2.02 8.14
C ALA A 115 5.50 1.95 7.59
N VAL A 116 5.35 2.25 6.30
CA VAL A 116 4.13 1.98 5.52
C VAL A 116 4.51 1.15 4.30
N GLY A 117 3.71 0.13 3.97
CA GLY A 117 3.89 -0.74 2.81
C GLY A 117 2.69 -0.74 1.88
N THR A 118 2.96 -0.76 0.55
CA THR A 118 1.95 -0.97 -0.50
C THR A 118 2.50 -1.99 -1.51
N PHE A 119 1.85 -3.13 -1.67
CA PHE A 119 2.39 -4.22 -2.51
C PHE A 119 1.35 -4.66 -3.54
N THR A 120 1.64 -4.39 -4.81
CA THR A 120 0.79 -4.78 -5.96
C THR A 120 -0.67 -4.36 -5.83
N MET A 121 -0.91 -3.16 -5.25
CA MET A 121 -2.25 -2.65 -5.00
C MET A 121 -2.55 -1.31 -5.69
N LEU A 122 -1.53 -0.47 -5.94
CA LEU A 122 -1.77 0.88 -6.48
C LEU A 122 -2.38 0.85 -7.88
N HIS A 123 -2.04 -0.16 -8.71
CA HIS A 123 -2.63 -0.31 -10.04
C HIS A 123 -4.12 -0.68 -10.02
N HIS A 124 -4.67 -1.13 -8.89
CA HIS A 124 -6.10 -1.34 -8.68
C HIS A 124 -6.82 -0.07 -8.23
N VAL A 125 -6.10 1.01 -7.95
CA VAL A 125 -6.71 2.29 -7.58
C VAL A 125 -7.18 3.02 -8.84
N PRO A 126 -8.49 3.34 -8.99
CA PRO A 126 -9.07 3.70 -10.27
C PRO A 126 -8.60 5.04 -10.85
N THR A 127 -8.08 5.94 -10.02
CA THR A 127 -7.64 7.25 -10.49
C THR A 127 -6.29 7.65 -9.90
N LEU A 128 -5.51 8.41 -10.66
CA LEU A 128 -4.25 8.99 -10.20
C LEU A 128 -4.46 9.86 -8.93
N ALA A 129 -5.57 10.58 -8.85
CA ALA A 129 -5.88 11.41 -7.69
C ALA A 129 -6.03 10.57 -6.40
N LEU A 130 -6.65 9.39 -6.48
CA LEU A 130 -6.75 8.48 -5.35
C LEU A 130 -5.40 7.82 -5.01
N GLN A 131 -4.58 7.47 -6.00
CA GLN A 131 -3.20 7.00 -5.75
C GLN A 131 -2.40 8.09 -5.02
N TRP A 132 -2.55 9.37 -5.40
CA TRP A 132 -1.96 10.52 -4.71
C TRP A 132 -2.41 10.60 -3.26
N SER A 133 -3.73 10.50 -3.02
CA SER A 133 -4.27 10.57 -1.66
C SER A 133 -3.72 9.44 -0.78
N ILE A 134 -3.62 8.22 -1.30
CA ILE A 134 -3.04 7.08 -0.56
C ILE A 134 -1.58 7.36 -0.18
N LEU A 135 -0.76 7.86 -1.11
CA LEU A 135 0.64 8.17 -0.84
C LEU A 135 0.82 9.38 0.08
N ALA A 136 -0.10 10.36 0.01
CA ALA A 136 -0.12 11.50 0.93
C ALA A 136 -0.49 11.05 2.36
N GLU A 137 -1.48 10.17 2.51
CA GLU A 137 -1.84 9.59 3.79
C GLU A 137 -0.70 8.72 4.36
N ALA A 138 -0.03 7.93 3.50
CA ALA A 138 1.17 7.20 3.90
C ALA A 138 2.24 8.14 4.49
N LEU A 139 2.51 9.27 3.82
CA LEU A 139 3.45 10.28 4.35
C LEU A 139 2.96 10.87 5.67
N ARG A 140 1.68 11.19 5.78
CA ARG A 140 1.10 11.80 6.97
C ARG A 140 1.26 10.91 8.20
N VAL A 141 0.92 9.62 8.06
CA VAL A 141 0.92 8.68 9.19
C VAL A 141 2.32 8.13 9.53
N LEU A 142 3.30 8.27 8.64
CA LEU A 142 4.70 7.95 8.94
C LEU A 142 5.27 8.90 9.99
N ARG A 143 6.05 8.39 10.93
CA ARG A 143 6.90 9.19 11.83
C ARG A 143 7.99 9.92 11.04
N PRO A 144 8.50 11.06 11.53
CA PRO A 144 9.73 11.64 10.97
C PRO A 144 10.84 10.58 10.87
N GLY A 145 11.54 10.53 9.73
CA GLY A 145 12.51 9.48 9.42
C GLY A 145 11.94 8.13 9.01
N GLY A 146 10.63 7.94 9.15
CA GLY A 146 9.93 6.70 8.76
C GLY A 146 9.97 6.43 7.26
N VAL A 147 9.64 5.20 6.86
CA VAL A 147 9.85 4.71 5.51
C VAL A 147 8.56 4.22 4.84
N LEU A 148 8.36 4.61 3.59
CA LEU A 148 7.42 4.00 2.66
C LEU A 148 8.18 3.00 1.79
N ILE A 149 7.73 1.74 1.79
CA ILE A 149 8.21 0.70 0.88
C ILE A 149 7.06 0.21 0.00
N GLY A 150 7.36 -0.14 -1.25
CA GLY A 150 6.31 -0.64 -2.11
C GLY A 150 6.78 -1.36 -3.34
N SER A 151 5.86 -2.11 -3.91
CA SER A 151 6.03 -2.72 -5.23
C SER A 151 4.74 -2.60 -6.03
N ASP A 152 4.89 -2.53 -7.35
CA ASP A 152 3.73 -2.55 -8.24
C ASP A 152 4.08 -3.15 -9.60
N SER A 153 3.07 -3.43 -10.41
CA SER A 153 3.26 -3.97 -11.74
C SER A 153 3.70 -2.88 -12.72
N LEU A 154 4.63 -3.24 -13.61
CA LEU A 154 4.96 -2.41 -14.77
C LEU A 154 3.89 -2.61 -15.85
N ALA A 155 3.45 -1.51 -16.48
CA ALA A 155 2.48 -1.58 -17.54
C ALA A 155 2.94 -2.51 -18.69
N SER A 156 2.09 -3.45 -19.09
CA SER A 156 2.32 -4.33 -20.21
C SER A 156 1.00 -4.78 -20.85
N THR A 157 1.06 -5.21 -22.12
CA THR A 157 -0.11 -5.76 -22.82
C THR A 157 -0.67 -6.99 -22.10
N GLY A 158 0.21 -7.89 -21.63
CA GLY A 158 -0.23 -9.10 -20.92
C GLY A 158 -0.93 -8.79 -19.60
N LEU A 159 -0.45 -7.80 -18.84
CA LEU A 159 -1.13 -7.37 -17.62
C LEU A 159 -2.43 -6.63 -17.90
N HIS A 160 -2.52 -5.88 -18.99
CA HIS A 160 -3.79 -5.27 -19.40
C HIS A 160 -4.84 -6.34 -19.74
N GLU A 161 -4.45 -7.40 -20.46
CA GLU A 161 -5.33 -8.55 -20.75
C GLU A 161 -5.70 -9.33 -19.48
N PHE A 162 -4.76 -9.52 -18.57
CA PHE A 162 -5.00 -10.19 -17.28
C PHE A 162 -6.04 -9.45 -16.43
N HIS A 163 -6.06 -8.11 -16.49
CA HIS A 163 -7.03 -7.26 -15.79
C HIS A 163 -8.30 -6.98 -16.60
N ALA A 164 -8.58 -7.70 -17.66
CA ALA A 164 -9.80 -7.48 -18.45
C ALA A 164 -11.05 -7.60 -17.57
N GLY A 165 -11.87 -6.54 -17.54
CA GLY A 165 -13.06 -6.44 -16.68
C GLY A 165 -12.78 -6.00 -15.23
N ASP A 166 -11.54 -5.60 -14.93
CA ASP A 166 -11.07 -5.16 -13.63
C ASP A 166 -10.44 -3.76 -13.74
N THR A 167 -10.25 -3.10 -12.61
CA THR A 167 -9.48 -1.84 -12.57
C THR A 167 -8.01 -2.12 -12.84
N TYR A 168 -7.45 -1.47 -13.86
CA TYR A 168 -6.02 -1.50 -14.14
C TYR A 168 -5.50 -0.10 -14.49
N ASN A 169 -4.87 0.53 -13.54
CA ASN A 169 -4.31 1.88 -13.63
C ASN A 169 -2.87 1.87 -13.13
N PRO A 170 -1.95 1.25 -13.89
CA PRO A 170 -0.55 1.11 -13.46
C PRO A 170 0.13 2.47 -13.35
N ILE A 171 0.90 2.64 -12.29
CA ILE A 171 1.66 3.87 -12.08
C ILE A 171 2.94 3.86 -12.92
N ASP A 172 3.18 4.94 -13.65
CA ASP A 172 4.44 5.12 -14.39
C ASP A 172 5.57 5.40 -13.40
N PRO A 173 6.72 4.69 -13.49
CA PRO A 173 7.81 4.85 -12.53
C PRO A 173 8.39 6.27 -12.44
N GLY A 174 8.46 6.99 -13.57
CA GLY A 174 8.93 8.37 -13.58
C GLY A 174 7.93 9.30 -12.90
N SER A 175 6.65 9.10 -13.17
CA SER A 175 5.56 9.83 -12.51
C SER A 175 5.52 9.56 -11.01
N LEU A 176 5.78 8.33 -10.57
CA LEU A 176 5.86 7.98 -9.16
C LEU A 176 6.96 8.76 -8.45
N ILE A 177 8.16 8.85 -9.03
CA ILE A 177 9.28 9.61 -8.43
C ILE A 177 8.89 11.07 -8.25
N VAL A 178 8.36 11.69 -9.31
CA VAL A 178 7.93 13.10 -9.26
C VAL A 178 6.83 13.31 -8.21
N LEU A 179 5.89 12.38 -8.11
CA LEU A 179 4.82 12.40 -7.15
C LEU A 179 5.34 12.32 -5.71
N LEU A 180 6.19 11.34 -5.42
CA LEU A 180 6.78 11.17 -4.09
C LEU A 180 7.57 12.42 -3.66
N GLN A 181 8.34 13.01 -4.58
CA GLN A 181 9.04 14.28 -4.34
C GLN A 181 8.09 15.45 -4.07
N ALA A 182 7.02 15.57 -4.86
CA ALA A 182 6.02 16.62 -4.70
C ALA A 182 5.24 16.52 -3.37
N LEU A 183 5.04 15.29 -2.88
CA LEU A 183 4.44 15.05 -1.56
C LEU A 183 5.39 15.38 -0.40
N GLY A 184 6.69 15.40 -0.63
CA GLY A 184 7.69 15.71 0.38
C GLY A 184 8.51 14.50 0.87
N PHE A 185 8.43 13.36 0.20
CA PHE A 185 9.35 12.26 0.45
C PHE A 185 10.76 12.60 -0.04
N GLU A 186 11.76 12.05 0.62
CA GLU A 186 13.17 12.15 0.26
C GLU A 186 13.87 10.79 0.24
N ARG A 187 15.14 10.72 -0.15
CA ARG A 187 15.89 9.45 -0.26
C ARG A 187 15.14 8.37 -1.05
N ILE A 188 14.57 8.80 -2.19
CA ILE A 188 13.76 7.94 -3.04
C ILE A 188 14.66 7.00 -3.85
N THR A 189 14.46 5.71 -3.71
CA THR A 189 15.13 4.67 -4.49
C THR A 189 14.09 3.88 -5.27
N VAL A 190 14.32 3.70 -6.56
CA VAL A 190 13.44 2.91 -7.44
C VAL A 190 14.26 1.84 -8.14
N ARG A 191 13.73 0.64 -8.22
CA ARG A 191 14.28 -0.50 -8.95
C ARG A 191 13.25 -1.06 -9.92
N LEU A 192 13.69 -1.33 -11.16
CA LEU A 192 12.88 -1.89 -12.23
C LEU A 192 13.56 -3.18 -12.72
N ASP A 193 13.01 -4.31 -12.34
CA ASP A 193 13.51 -5.64 -12.72
C ASP A 193 12.35 -6.66 -12.83
N GLY A 194 11.52 -6.46 -13.85
CA GLY A 194 10.28 -7.23 -14.03
C GLY A 194 9.11 -6.70 -13.21
N THR A 195 9.36 -5.99 -12.14
CA THR A 195 8.38 -5.25 -11.33
C THR A 195 8.95 -3.90 -10.92
N LEU A 196 8.06 -2.97 -10.56
CA LEU A 196 8.42 -1.71 -9.91
C LEU A 196 8.59 -1.96 -8.43
N ARG A 197 9.73 -1.57 -7.86
CA ARG A 197 9.95 -1.51 -6.39
C ARG A 197 10.43 -0.13 -6.02
N PHE A 198 9.99 0.37 -4.89
CA PHE A 198 10.38 1.71 -4.43
C PHE A 198 10.49 1.78 -2.92
N VAL A 199 11.40 2.64 -2.48
CA VAL A 199 11.61 3.03 -1.08
C VAL A 199 11.70 4.53 -1.04
N ALA A 200 11.01 5.16 -0.11
CA ALA A 200 11.04 6.61 0.08
C ALA A 200 10.92 6.94 1.57
N HIS A 201 11.60 7.96 2.04
CA HIS A 201 11.61 8.30 3.45
C HIS A 201 10.85 9.61 3.71
N LYS A 202 10.12 9.65 4.82
CA LYS A 202 9.65 10.91 5.37
C LYS A 202 10.86 11.67 5.92
N PRO A 203 10.98 12.99 5.67
CA PRO A 203 12.07 13.80 6.24
C PRO A 203 12.17 13.63 7.76
N ASP A 204 13.39 13.65 8.26
CA ASP A 204 13.63 13.73 9.71
C ASP A 204 12.99 15.02 10.24
N GLY A 205 12.39 14.97 11.41
CA GLY A 205 11.87 16.16 12.06
C GLY A 205 13.01 17.16 12.29
N ILE A 206 12.75 18.45 12.05
CA ILE A 206 13.71 19.49 12.42
C ILE A 206 13.85 19.45 13.95
N GLU A 207 15.00 19.04 14.46
CA GLU A 207 15.33 19.30 15.85
C GLU A 207 15.25 20.81 16.06
N ARG A 208 14.24 21.27 16.79
CA ARG A 208 14.21 22.66 17.24
C ARG A 208 15.34 22.76 18.26
N CYS A 209 16.42 23.43 17.88
CA CYS A 209 17.39 23.91 18.85
C CYS A 209 16.65 24.95 19.73
N ASP A 210 16.33 24.56 20.95
CA ASP A 210 15.85 25.47 22.01
C ASP A 210 17.02 26.33 22.52
#